data_40f0b3fbed33f74ae8cb6b40b2db5624
#
_entry.id   40f0b3fbed33f74ae8cb6b40b2db5624
#
_cell.length_a   1.000
_cell.length_b   1.000
_cell.length_c   1.000
_cell.angle_alpha   90.00
_cell.angle_beta   90.00
_cell.angle_gamma   90.00
#
_symmetry.space_group_name_H-M   'P 1'
#
loop_
_entity.id
_entity.type
_entity.pdbx_description
1 polymer ?
#
loop_
_entity_poly.entity_id
_entity_poly.type
_entity_poly.pdbx_seq_one_letter_code
_entity_poly.pdbx_strand_id
1 'polypeptide(L)'
;MSREDNKETVRYFISEILEKGDMSKLRMVCAPNYINRMTGQGVGSLYEFNRVINKAIPDMHFKIESLVAEGDQVVVRYTLTGTYTGMVPGYQPTGKPVLIRGITYYRLENGLIVEHDPAATPDIWEVLGIKLAVTRLL
;
A
#
# COMPACT_ATOMS: atom_id res chain seq x y z
N MET A 1 2.12 -21.28 -7.58
CA MET A 1 2.17 -20.15 -8.52
C MET A 1 3.62 -19.80 -8.80
N SER A 2 3.92 -19.41 -10.03
CA SER A 2 5.28 -19.03 -10.40
C SER A 2 5.65 -17.65 -9.83
N ARG A 3 6.97 -17.36 -9.86
CA ARG A 3 7.47 -16.03 -9.46
C ARG A 3 6.90 -14.93 -10.35
N GLU A 4 6.76 -15.18 -11.64
CA GLU A 4 6.21 -14.20 -12.57
C GLU A 4 4.72 -13.94 -12.29
N ASP A 5 3.96 -15.00 -12.00
CA ASP A 5 2.55 -14.85 -11.62
C ASP A 5 2.42 -14.06 -10.33
N ASN A 6 3.26 -14.32 -9.34
CA ASN A 6 3.26 -13.59 -8.07
C ASN A 6 3.62 -12.12 -8.27
N LYS A 7 4.58 -11.83 -9.15
CA LYS A 7 4.92 -10.45 -9.51
C LYS A 7 3.72 -9.73 -10.12
N GLU A 8 3.00 -10.38 -11.03
CA GLU A 8 1.83 -9.77 -11.67
C GLU A 8 0.72 -9.51 -10.66
N THR A 9 0.51 -10.42 -9.72
CA THR A 9 -0.47 -10.23 -8.65
C THR A 9 -0.12 -8.98 -7.83
N VAL A 10 1.15 -8.82 -7.48
CA VAL A 10 1.60 -7.64 -6.71
C VAL A 10 1.48 -6.36 -7.53
N ARG A 11 1.83 -6.37 -8.82
CA ARG A 11 1.63 -5.21 -9.70
C ARG A 11 0.17 -4.80 -9.74
N TYR A 12 -0.71 -5.77 -9.90
CA TYR A 12 -2.15 -5.54 -9.94
C TYR A 12 -2.65 -4.96 -8.61
N PHE A 13 -2.18 -5.50 -7.49
CA PHE A 13 -2.52 -4.99 -6.17
C PHE A 13 -2.12 -3.51 -6.03
N ILE A 14 -0.92 -3.17 -6.44
CA ILE A 14 -0.44 -1.78 -6.34
C ILE A 14 -1.26 -0.85 -7.22
N SER A 15 -1.51 -1.22 -8.48
CA SER A 15 -2.20 -0.34 -9.41
C SER A 15 -3.70 -0.25 -9.14
N GLU A 16 -4.36 -1.36 -8.88
CA GLU A 16 -5.83 -1.38 -8.77
C GLU A 16 -6.32 -1.15 -7.36
N ILE A 17 -5.65 -1.70 -6.35
CA ILE A 17 -6.10 -1.57 -4.97
C ILE A 17 -5.53 -0.31 -4.31
N LEU A 18 -4.21 -0.17 -4.31
CA LEU A 18 -3.58 0.96 -3.61
C LEU A 18 -3.74 2.28 -4.37
N GLU A 19 -3.42 2.29 -5.66
CA GLU A 19 -3.44 3.54 -6.43
C GLU A 19 -4.86 3.96 -6.81
N LYS A 20 -5.60 3.09 -7.46
CA LYS A 20 -6.95 3.42 -7.93
C LYS A 20 -8.03 3.27 -6.87
N GLY A 21 -7.78 2.48 -5.84
CA GLY A 21 -8.75 2.25 -4.79
C GLY A 21 -9.97 1.44 -5.24
N ASP A 22 -9.82 0.60 -6.27
CA ASP A 22 -10.91 -0.24 -6.75
C ASP A 22 -11.04 -1.49 -5.87
N MET A 23 -11.75 -1.33 -4.77
CA MET A 23 -11.90 -2.38 -3.77
C MET A 23 -12.75 -3.56 -4.27
N SER A 24 -13.47 -3.41 -5.37
CA SER A 24 -14.21 -4.52 -5.97
C SER A 24 -13.30 -5.64 -6.47
N LYS A 25 -12.01 -5.32 -6.68
CA LYS A 25 -11.01 -6.26 -7.18
C LYS A 25 -10.16 -6.90 -6.09
N LEU A 26 -10.43 -6.55 -4.82
CA LEU A 26 -9.59 -6.96 -3.70
C LEU A 26 -9.43 -8.47 -3.59
N ARG A 27 -10.51 -9.21 -3.74
CA ARG A 27 -10.50 -10.68 -3.59
C ARG A 27 -9.73 -11.41 -4.69
N MET A 28 -9.44 -10.72 -5.79
CA MET A 28 -8.65 -11.29 -6.88
C MET A 28 -7.17 -11.37 -6.52
N VAL A 29 -6.73 -10.60 -5.55
CA VAL A 29 -5.30 -10.47 -5.21
C VAL A 29 -4.98 -10.71 -3.74
N CYS A 30 -5.94 -10.53 -2.83
CA CYS A 30 -5.73 -10.70 -1.39
C CYS A 30 -6.54 -11.86 -0.85
N ALA A 31 -5.89 -12.69 -0.03
CA ALA A 31 -6.55 -13.76 0.70
C ALA A 31 -7.39 -13.19 1.85
N PRO A 32 -8.43 -13.92 2.30
CA PRO A 32 -9.23 -13.48 3.44
C PRO A 32 -8.42 -13.29 4.72
N ASN A 33 -7.34 -14.07 4.88
CA ASN A 33 -6.46 -13.99 6.04
C ASN A 33 -5.25 -13.05 5.84
N TYR A 34 -5.33 -12.16 4.84
CA TYR A 34 -4.32 -11.12 4.63
C TYR A 34 -4.05 -10.35 5.91
N ILE A 35 -2.77 -10.05 6.14
CA ILE A 35 -2.36 -9.23 7.29
C ILE A 35 -1.38 -8.16 6.84
N ASN A 36 -1.58 -6.94 7.34
CA ASN A 36 -0.63 -5.84 7.23
C ASN A 36 0.28 -5.91 8.45
N ARG A 37 1.56 -6.18 8.24
CA ARG A 37 2.51 -6.40 9.35
C ARG A 37 2.84 -5.12 10.10
N MET A 38 2.64 -3.97 9.47
CA MET A 38 2.88 -2.70 10.15
C MET A 38 1.82 -2.41 11.21
N THR A 39 0.56 -2.75 10.94
CA THR A 39 -0.56 -2.45 11.83
C THR A 39 -1.09 -3.67 12.58
N GLY A 40 -0.79 -4.86 12.11
CA GLY A 40 -1.37 -6.10 12.63
C GLY A 40 -2.80 -6.32 12.17
N GLN A 41 -3.33 -5.48 11.28
CA GLN A 41 -4.72 -5.54 10.84
C GLN A 41 -4.85 -6.33 9.53
N GLY A 42 -6.04 -6.88 9.33
CA GLY A 42 -6.39 -7.59 8.10
C GLY A 42 -6.77 -6.65 6.97
N VAL A 43 -7.65 -7.13 6.08
CA VAL A 43 -8.08 -6.37 4.90
C VAL A 43 -8.74 -5.03 5.25
N GLY A 44 -9.22 -4.87 6.48
CA GLY A 44 -9.76 -3.59 6.94
C GLY A 44 -8.77 -2.44 6.81
N SER A 45 -7.46 -2.72 6.91
CA SER A 45 -6.43 -1.70 6.71
C SER A 45 -6.42 -1.16 5.28
N LEU A 46 -6.77 -1.98 4.30
CA LEU A 46 -6.85 -1.57 2.90
C LEU A 46 -8.09 -0.71 2.64
N TYR A 47 -9.21 -1.04 3.27
CA TYR A 47 -10.40 -0.20 3.20
C TYR A 47 -10.15 1.16 3.84
N GLU A 48 -9.42 1.20 4.95
CA GLU A 48 -9.06 2.45 5.61
C GLU A 48 -8.12 3.28 4.73
N PHE A 49 -7.14 2.65 4.11
CA PHE A 49 -6.25 3.32 3.14
C PHE A 49 -7.07 3.94 2.00
N ASN A 50 -8.02 3.18 1.46
CA ASN A 50 -8.90 3.66 0.41
C ASN A 50 -9.76 4.85 0.89
N ARG A 51 -10.35 4.73 2.07
CA ARG A 51 -11.24 5.75 2.61
C ARG A 51 -10.53 7.08 2.85
N VAL A 52 -9.28 7.04 3.28
CA VAL A 52 -8.54 8.23 3.67
C VAL A 52 -7.52 8.64 2.60
N ILE A 53 -6.59 7.76 2.27
CA ILE A 53 -5.42 8.11 1.44
C ILE A 53 -5.83 8.36 -0.01
N ASN A 54 -6.66 7.51 -0.59
CA ASN A 54 -7.09 7.71 -1.98
C ASN A 54 -7.86 9.01 -2.16
N LYS A 55 -8.60 9.45 -1.14
CA LYS A 55 -9.30 10.75 -1.18
C LYS A 55 -8.37 11.92 -0.93
N ALA A 56 -7.44 11.77 0.01
CA ALA A 56 -6.53 12.85 0.38
C ALA A 56 -5.56 13.19 -0.75
N ILE A 57 -5.11 12.17 -1.49
CA ILE A 57 -4.14 12.32 -2.58
C ILE A 57 -4.76 11.75 -3.85
N PRO A 58 -5.69 12.49 -4.50
CA PRO A 58 -6.46 11.95 -5.62
C PRO A 58 -5.64 11.68 -6.88
N ASP A 59 -4.48 12.32 -7.02
CA ASP A 59 -3.55 12.11 -8.13
C ASP A 59 -2.39 11.17 -7.76
N MET A 60 -2.57 10.33 -6.74
CA MET A 60 -1.54 9.42 -6.28
C MET A 60 -1.09 8.46 -7.38
N HIS A 61 0.23 8.32 -7.51
CA HIS A 61 0.83 7.42 -8.48
C HIS A 61 2.00 6.66 -7.86
N PHE A 62 1.99 5.34 -8.01
CA PHE A 62 3.08 4.46 -7.62
C PHE A 62 3.93 4.15 -8.85
N LYS A 63 5.19 4.55 -8.81
CA LYS A 63 6.17 4.12 -9.82
C LYS A 63 6.97 2.96 -9.24
N ILE A 64 6.83 1.79 -9.84
CA ILE A 64 7.61 0.62 -9.43
C ILE A 64 9.01 0.76 -10.00
N GLU A 65 10.00 0.96 -9.12
CA GLU A 65 11.40 1.11 -9.50
C GLU A 65 12.06 -0.24 -9.74
N SER A 66 11.78 -1.22 -8.89
CA SER A 66 12.24 -2.58 -9.08
C SER A 66 11.31 -3.55 -8.35
N LEU A 67 11.27 -4.78 -8.85
CA LEU A 67 10.42 -5.81 -8.29
C LEU A 67 11.15 -7.13 -8.44
N VAL A 68 11.42 -7.79 -7.31
CA VAL A 68 12.13 -9.06 -7.27
C VAL A 68 11.29 -10.09 -6.57
N ALA A 69 11.38 -11.32 -6.99
CA ALA A 69 10.63 -12.42 -6.40
C ALA A 69 11.49 -13.65 -6.24
N GLU A 70 11.27 -14.36 -5.15
CA GLU A 70 11.87 -15.66 -4.90
C GLU A 70 10.87 -16.50 -4.12
N GLY A 71 10.56 -17.69 -4.64
CA GLY A 71 9.54 -18.54 -4.05
C GLY A 71 8.18 -17.82 -4.01
N ASP A 72 7.61 -17.76 -2.82
CA ASP A 72 6.33 -17.11 -2.57
C ASP A 72 6.47 -15.67 -2.10
N GLN A 73 7.68 -15.09 -2.21
CA GLN A 73 7.99 -13.77 -1.71
C GLN A 73 8.24 -12.80 -2.85
N VAL A 74 7.72 -11.58 -2.72
CA VAL A 74 7.92 -10.50 -3.68
C VAL A 74 8.30 -9.24 -2.92
N VAL A 75 9.36 -8.56 -3.38
CA VAL A 75 9.79 -7.29 -2.81
C VAL A 75 9.72 -6.22 -3.88
N VAL A 76 9.09 -5.11 -3.56
CA VAL A 76 8.90 -3.97 -4.46
C VAL A 76 9.61 -2.75 -3.88
N ARG A 77 10.39 -2.08 -4.72
CA ARG A 77 10.92 -0.75 -4.41
C ARG A 77 10.18 0.24 -5.30
N TYR A 78 9.61 1.27 -4.70
CA TYR A 78 8.73 2.20 -5.42
C TYR A 78 8.95 3.64 -5.00
N THR A 79 8.47 4.54 -5.85
CA THR A 79 8.33 5.96 -5.56
C THR A 79 6.85 6.32 -5.70
N LEU A 80 6.29 6.93 -4.67
CA LEU A 80 4.91 7.40 -4.69
C LEU A 80 4.91 8.92 -4.78
N THR A 81 4.15 9.44 -5.71
CA THR A 81 3.98 10.88 -5.92
C THR A 81 2.51 11.25 -5.90
N GLY A 82 2.24 12.53 -5.68
CA GLY A 82 0.89 13.07 -5.69
C GLY A 82 0.86 14.44 -5.05
N THR A 83 -0.34 14.93 -4.76
CA THR A 83 -0.55 16.22 -4.11
C THR A 83 -1.65 16.06 -3.06
N TYR A 84 -1.37 16.53 -1.85
CA TYR A 84 -2.33 16.41 -0.75
C TYR A 84 -3.37 17.54 -0.83
N THR A 85 -4.39 17.34 -1.66
CA THR A 85 -5.42 18.34 -1.94
C THR A 85 -6.82 17.90 -1.54
N GLY A 86 -7.04 16.59 -1.31
CA GLY A 86 -8.37 16.04 -1.10
C GLY A 86 -8.90 16.31 0.30
N MET A 87 -10.20 16.59 0.38
CA MET A 87 -10.88 16.83 1.64
C MET A 87 -11.33 15.52 2.27
N VAL A 88 -10.84 15.24 3.47
CA VAL A 88 -11.24 14.08 4.25
C VAL A 88 -11.59 14.56 5.65
N PRO A 89 -12.77 14.19 6.21
CA PRO A 89 -13.13 14.62 7.56
C PRO A 89 -12.06 14.25 8.58
N GLY A 90 -11.67 15.24 9.41
CA GLY A 90 -10.64 15.04 10.42
C GLY A 90 -9.21 15.29 9.94
N TYR A 91 -9.03 15.61 8.66
CA TYR A 91 -7.71 15.85 8.06
C TYR A 91 -7.68 17.21 7.39
N GLN A 92 -6.53 17.87 7.44
CA GLN A 92 -6.35 19.19 6.85
C GLN A 92 -5.41 19.10 5.65
N PRO A 93 -5.92 19.27 4.42
CA PRO A 93 -5.06 19.24 3.23
C PRO A 93 -4.03 20.37 3.27
N THR A 94 -2.80 20.05 2.83
CA THR A 94 -1.71 21.06 2.80
C THR A 94 -1.54 21.69 1.43
N GLY A 95 -2.06 21.05 0.37
CA GLY A 95 -1.81 21.46 -1.01
C GLY A 95 -0.40 21.18 -1.51
N LYS A 96 0.43 20.52 -0.70
CA LYS A 96 1.84 20.28 -1.02
C LYS A 96 2.04 19.00 -1.80
N PRO A 97 3.09 18.96 -2.63
CA PRO A 97 3.49 17.71 -3.28
C PRO A 97 3.88 16.66 -2.27
N VAL A 98 3.57 15.41 -2.61
CA VAL A 98 3.93 14.24 -1.81
C VAL A 98 4.99 13.47 -2.59
N LEU A 99 6.08 13.11 -1.90
CA LEU A 99 7.11 12.24 -2.44
C LEU A 99 7.50 11.24 -1.37
N ILE A 100 7.24 9.98 -1.63
CA ILE A 100 7.51 8.89 -0.69
C ILE A 100 8.31 7.83 -1.43
N ARG A 101 9.38 7.34 -0.80
CA ARG A 101 10.14 6.19 -1.30
C ARG A 101 9.93 5.05 -0.35
N GLY A 102 9.62 3.89 -0.90
CA GLY A 102 9.31 2.74 -0.07
C GLY A 102 9.80 1.43 -0.63
N ILE A 103 9.92 0.49 0.28
CA ILE A 103 10.19 -0.92 -0.02
C ILE A 103 9.13 -1.72 0.71
N THR A 104 8.46 -2.60 0.00
CA THR A 104 7.41 -3.42 0.58
C THR A 104 7.69 -4.88 0.32
N TYR A 105 7.57 -5.68 1.35
CA TYR A 105 7.65 -7.13 1.27
C TYR A 105 6.23 -7.70 1.22
N TYR A 106 6.03 -8.64 0.30
CA TYR A 106 4.78 -9.38 0.15
C TYR A 106 5.07 -10.87 0.21
N ARG A 107 4.18 -11.61 0.87
CA ARG A 107 4.18 -13.08 0.79
C ARG A 107 2.84 -13.52 0.26
N LEU A 108 2.86 -14.51 -0.63
CA LEU A 108 1.66 -15.03 -1.28
C LEU A 108 1.48 -16.51 -0.98
N GLU A 109 0.24 -16.95 -0.96
CA GLU A 109 -0.14 -18.36 -0.89
C GLU A 109 -1.19 -18.62 -1.96
N ASN A 110 -0.96 -19.62 -2.78
CA ASN A 110 -1.86 -19.98 -3.89
C ASN A 110 -2.20 -18.77 -4.78
N GLY A 111 -1.20 -17.91 -5.00
CA GLY A 111 -1.37 -16.75 -5.86
C GLY A 111 -2.10 -15.56 -5.24
N LEU A 112 -2.40 -15.60 -3.96
CA LEU A 112 -3.04 -14.48 -3.25
C LEU A 112 -2.12 -13.92 -2.17
N ILE A 113 -2.15 -12.62 -1.98
CA ILE A 113 -1.33 -11.95 -0.98
C ILE A 113 -1.88 -12.26 0.41
N VAL A 114 -1.03 -12.84 1.26
CA VAL A 114 -1.37 -13.13 2.66
C VAL A 114 -0.63 -12.23 3.63
N GLU A 115 0.45 -11.58 3.18
CA GLU A 115 1.27 -10.75 4.05
C GLU A 115 1.78 -9.53 3.30
N HIS A 116 1.67 -8.38 3.93
CA HIS A 116 2.05 -7.08 3.37
C HIS A 116 2.83 -6.34 4.46
N ASP A 117 4.12 -6.10 4.22
CA ASP A 117 5.00 -5.48 5.21
C ASP A 117 5.69 -4.27 4.59
N PRO A 118 5.09 -3.07 4.71
CA PRO A 118 5.61 -1.86 4.08
C PRO A 118 6.63 -1.15 4.96
N ALA A 119 7.64 -0.54 4.31
CA ALA A 119 8.56 0.40 4.93
C ALA A 119 8.76 1.56 3.98
N ALA A 120 8.45 2.77 4.42
CA ALA A 120 8.49 3.96 3.55
C ALA A 120 8.98 5.19 4.31
N THR A 121 9.56 6.13 3.57
CA THR A 121 10.07 7.38 4.12
C THR A 121 9.65 8.53 3.21
N PRO A 122 8.91 9.54 3.72
CA PRO A 122 8.18 9.48 4.97
C PRO A 122 7.04 8.46 4.90
N ASP A 123 6.48 8.10 6.04
CA ASP A 123 5.30 7.25 6.07
C ASP A 123 4.09 8.02 5.53
N ILE A 124 3.21 7.35 4.78
CA ILE A 124 2.07 8.02 4.14
C ILE A 124 1.13 8.67 5.18
N TRP A 125 0.96 8.04 6.33
CA TRP A 125 0.10 8.59 7.37
C TRP A 125 0.72 9.84 8.01
N GLU A 126 2.04 9.88 8.13
CA GLU A 126 2.75 11.07 8.63
C GLU A 126 2.58 12.25 7.68
N VAL A 127 2.51 12.00 6.37
CA VAL A 127 2.26 13.05 5.37
C VAL A 127 0.92 13.73 5.66
N LEU A 128 -0.07 12.99 6.13
CA LEU A 128 -1.38 13.54 6.49
C LEU A 128 -1.39 14.22 7.85
N GLY A 129 -0.30 14.18 8.60
CA GLY A 129 -0.20 14.81 9.91
C GLY A 129 -0.53 13.88 11.06
N ILE A 130 -0.61 12.59 10.84
CA ILE A 130 -0.91 11.61 11.89
C ILE A 130 0.40 11.04 12.42
N LYS A 131 0.59 11.11 13.73
CA LYS A 131 1.68 10.41 14.38
C LYS A 131 1.30 8.95 14.58
N LEU A 132 2.14 8.06 14.05
CA LEU A 132 1.95 6.64 14.27
C LEU A 132 2.37 6.26 15.68
N ALA A 133 1.76 5.22 16.20
CA ALA A 133 2.08 4.73 17.54
C ALA A 133 3.55 4.30 17.59
N VAL A 134 4.21 4.64 18.70
CA VAL A 134 5.62 4.33 18.92
C VAL A 134 5.89 2.84 18.84
N THR A 135 4.91 2.02 19.19
CA THR A 135 5.04 0.57 19.19
C THR A 135 5.52 -0.01 17.86
N ARG A 136 5.25 0.65 16.75
CA ARG A 136 5.74 0.19 15.46
C ARG A 136 7.26 0.26 15.34
N LEU A 137 7.91 1.04 16.20
CA LEU A 137 9.35 1.21 16.19
C LEU A 137 10.08 0.10 16.93
N LEU A 138 9.36 -0.71 17.64
CA LEU A 138 9.89 -1.79 18.44
C LEU A 138 9.80 -3.12 17.73
#